data_6e85ee03e722f855f05ea1ff99d64815
#
_entry.id   6e85ee03e722f855f05ea1ff99d64815
#
_cell.length_a   1.000
_cell.length_b   1.000
_cell.length_c   1.000
_cell.angle_alpha   90.00
_cell.angle_beta   90.00
_cell.angle_gamma   90.00
#
_symmetry.space_group_name_H-M   'P 1'
#
loop_
_entity.id
_entity.type
_entity.pdbx_description
1 polymer ?
#
loop_
_entity_poly.entity_id
_entity_poly.type
_entity_poly.pdbx_seq_one_letter_code
_entity_poly.pdbx_strand_id
1 'polypeptide(L)'
;MVDCDNVSPDIVDHALLMGAQFGRVVLRRGYGNHATLANRWQEVMVQQAFTPCLQYQYAAGKNTSDIALALDAQEAMFDGRADTFCLVTSDSDFAYLCRKLRERGATVCIVGEAKTPLALRNACDQFFLWESVSAAGTRDTTGLNESASTAPGKVERPLPKRRPRFLVDAVALLAGETSEGKVGLGALGQYLRRTNPSFTPNAYGHSGLLNMVKTYDLLSPQQEPGGNWSVGLATSPAGDAK
;
A
#
# COMPACT_ATOMS: atom_id res chain seq x y z
N MET A 1 -12.17 -3.25 -8.28
CA MET A 1 -13.39 -2.47 -8.01
C MET A 1 -12.99 -1.09 -7.53
N VAL A 2 -13.60 -0.04 -8.06
CA VAL A 2 -13.19 1.36 -7.81
C VAL A 2 -14.34 2.14 -7.20
N ASP A 3 -14.08 2.78 -6.08
CA ASP A 3 -14.96 3.73 -5.42
C ASP A 3 -14.73 5.12 -6.02
N CYS A 4 -15.48 5.43 -7.08
CA CYS A 4 -15.28 6.62 -7.90
C CYS A 4 -15.68 7.93 -7.20
N ASP A 5 -16.49 7.86 -6.15
CA ASP A 5 -16.89 9.03 -5.38
C ASP A 5 -15.77 9.53 -4.47
N ASN A 6 -14.85 8.65 -4.04
CA ASN A 6 -13.81 8.93 -3.05
C ASN A 6 -12.39 9.09 -3.61
N VAL A 7 -12.13 8.66 -4.86
CA VAL A 7 -10.77 8.73 -5.45
C VAL A 7 -10.74 9.47 -6.78
N SER A 8 -9.54 9.87 -7.23
CA SER A 8 -9.34 10.49 -8.54
C SER A 8 -9.23 9.44 -9.65
N PRO A 9 -9.73 9.71 -10.89
CA PRO A 9 -9.52 8.82 -12.03
C PRO A 9 -8.05 8.47 -12.34
N ASP A 10 -7.12 9.36 -12.04
CA ASP A 10 -5.68 9.18 -12.29
C ASP A 10 -5.08 7.98 -11.52
N ILE A 11 -5.77 7.48 -10.51
CA ILE A 11 -5.34 6.31 -9.73
C ILE A 11 -5.48 4.99 -10.51
N VAL A 12 -6.31 4.97 -11.57
CA VAL A 12 -6.73 3.72 -12.23
C VAL A 12 -5.56 2.97 -12.87
N ASP A 13 -4.68 3.67 -13.57
CA ASP A 13 -3.52 3.02 -14.22
C ASP A 13 -2.61 2.38 -13.18
N HIS A 14 -2.37 3.05 -12.05
CA HIS A 14 -1.62 2.49 -10.95
C HIS A 14 -2.34 1.27 -10.33
N ALA A 15 -3.65 1.38 -10.14
CA ALA A 15 -4.46 0.29 -9.59
C ALA A 15 -4.47 -0.96 -10.48
N LEU A 16 -4.57 -0.78 -11.80
CA LEU A 16 -4.49 -1.88 -12.77
C LEU A 16 -3.10 -2.54 -12.75
N LEU A 17 -2.03 -1.73 -12.67
CA LEU A 17 -0.66 -2.24 -12.57
C LEU A 17 -0.46 -3.06 -11.29
N MET A 18 -0.97 -2.57 -10.14
CA MET A 18 -0.88 -3.30 -8.86
C MET A 18 -1.75 -4.57 -8.89
N GLY A 19 -2.99 -4.48 -9.39
CA GLY A 19 -3.89 -5.63 -9.51
C GLY A 19 -3.35 -6.73 -10.43
N ALA A 20 -2.68 -6.37 -11.52
CA ALA A 20 -2.10 -7.33 -12.47
C ALA A 20 -0.98 -8.21 -11.86
N GLN A 21 -0.38 -7.80 -10.73
CA GLN A 21 0.62 -8.61 -10.03
C GLN A 21 0.02 -9.89 -9.41
N PHE A 22 -1.29 -9.92 -9.18
CA PHE A 22 -2.00 -11.06 -8.61
C PHE A 22 -2.59 -11.99 -9.68
N GLY A 23 -2.58 -11.58 -10.95
CA GLY A 23 -3.13 -12.36 -12.04
C GLY A 23 -3.99 -11.53 -12.99
N ARG A 24 -4.84 -12.22 -13.75
CA ARG A 24 -5.72 -11.57 -14.73
C ARG A 24 -6.86 -10.83 -14.04
N VAL A 25 -7.01 -9.55 -14.33
CA VAL A 25 -8.14 -8.74 -13.85
C VAL A 25 -9.41 -9.11 -14.62
N VAL A 26 -10.30 -9.86 -13.99
CA VAL A 26 -11.54 -10.39 -14.61
C VAL A 26 -12.73 -9.45 -14.46
N LEU A 27 -12.77 -8.66 -13.39
CA LEU A 27 -13.85 -7.71 -13.10
C LEU A 27 -13.27 -6.30 -12.98
N ARG A 28 -13.69 -5.41 -13.87
CA ARG A 28 -13.36 -3.99 -13.82
C ARG A 28 -14.66 -3.21 -13.65
N ARG A 29 -14.94 -2.79 -12.43
CA ARG A 29 -16.18 -2.07 -12.08
C ARG A 29 -15.85 -0.80 -11.34
N GLY A 30 -16.52 0.30 -11.70
CA GLY A 30 -16.44 1.58 -11.00
C GLY A 30 -17.79 2.00 -10.48
N TYR A 31 -17.85 2.30 -9.20
CA TYR A 31 -19.07 2.63 -8.46
C TYR A 31 -19.10 4.11 -8.14
N GLY A 32 -20.25 4.73 -8.36
CA GLY A 32 -20.40 6.16 -8.09
C GLY A 32 -21.76 6.67 -8.48
N ASN A 33 -22.03 7.91 -8.11
CA ASN A 33 -23.23 8.59 -8.50
C ASN A 33 -23.16 9.11 -9.96
N HIS A 34 -24.31 9.56 -10.49
CA HIS A 34 -24.40 10.04 -11.87
C HIS A 34 -23.43 11.18 -12.17
N ALA A 35 -23.31 12.16 -11.28
CA ALA A 35 -22.44 13.31 -11.51
C ALA A 35 -20.96 12.92 -11.55
N THR A 36 -20.54 12.00 -10.69
CA THR A 36 -19.18 11.47 -10.66
C THR A 36 -18.86 10.68 -11.91
N LEU A 37 -19.70 9.68 -12.25
CA LEU A 37 -19.42 8.77 -13.36
C LEU A 37 -19.55 9.45 -14.73
N ALA A 38 -20.54 10.33 -14.93
CA ALA A 38 -20.75 10.99 -16.21
C ALA A 38 -19.74 12.11 -16.53
N ASN A 39 -19.17 12.74 -15.51
CA ASN A 39 -18.26 13.88 -15.73
C ASN A 39 -16.79 13.49 -15.57
N ARG A 40 -16.43 13.04 -14.38
CA ARG A 40 -15.00 12.83 -14.03
C ARG A 40 -14.46 11.50 -14.53
N TRP A 41 -15.31 10.48 -14.60
CA TRP A 41 -14.87 9.10 -14.81
C TRP A 41 -15.18 8.56 -16.21
N GLN A 42 -16.01 9.23 -17.00
CA GLN A 42 -16.47 8.73 -18.30
C GLN A 42 -15.32 8.32 -19.22
N GLU A 43 -14.34 9.18 -19.37
CA GLU A 43 -13.19 8.93 -20.25
C GLU A 43 -12.40 7.70 -19.82
N VAL A 44 -12.01 7.62 -18.55
CA VAL A 44 -11.24 6.51 -18.00
C VAL A 44 -12.02 5.20 -18.04
N MET A 45 -13.33 5.23 -17.74
CA MET A 45 -14.20 4.05 -17.84
C MET A 45 -14.18 3.46 -19.25
N VAL A 46 -14.27 4.31 -20.27
CA VAL A 46 -14.26 3.87 -21.68
C VAL A 46 -12.88 3.37 -22.07
N GLN A 47 -11.83 4.14 -21.79
CA GLN A 47 -10.45 3.80 -22.21
C GLN A 47 -9.95 2.52 -21.54
N GLN A 48 -10.25 2.31 -20.27
CA GLN A 48 -9.78 1.17 -19.47
C GLN A 48 -10.78 0.01 -19.42
N ALA A 49 -11.87 0.08 -20.21
CA ALA A 49 -12.93 -0.92 -20.29
C ALA A 49 -13.50 -1.30 -18.92
N PHE A 50 -13.85 -0.29 -18.10
CA PHE A 50 -14.58 -0.49 -16.86
C PHE A 50 -16.07 -0.50 -17.11
N THR A 51 -16.80 -1.31 -16.35
CA THR A 51 -18.25 -1.28 -16.28
C THR A 51 -18.68 -0.22 -15.26
N PRO A 52 -19.38 0.83 -15.67
CA PRO A 52 -19.93 1.81 -14.72
C PRO A 52 -21.10 1.20 -13.95
N CYS A 53 -21.02 1.22 -12.61
CA CYS A 53 -22.06 0.79 -11.69
C CYS A 53 -22.73 2.03 -11.08
N LEU A 54 -23.64 2.62 -11.84
CA LEU A 54 -24.32 3.83 -11.45
C LEU A 54 -25.27 3.59 -10.27
N GLN A 55 -25.13 4.41 -9.23
CA GLN A 55 -26.04 4.43 -8.10
C GLN A 55 -26.70 5.80 -7.95
N TYR A 56 -28.04 5.80 -7.84
CA TYR A 56 -28.77 7.00 -7.50
C TYR A 56 -28.72 7.23 -5.98
N GLN A 57 -28.44 8.45 -5.57
CA GLN A 57 -28.58 8.84 -4.17
C GLN A 57 -30.05 9.07 -3.85
N TYR A 58 -30.65 8.18 -3.07
CA TYR A 58 -32.06 8.33 -2.62
C TYR A 58 -32.23 9.46 -1.59
N ALA A 59 -31.15 9.83 -0.90
CA ALA A 59 -31.07 11.00 -0.02
C ALA A 59 -29.62 11.50 0.02
N ALA A 60 -29.43 12.79 0.26
CA ALA A 60 -28.10 13.39 0.37
C ALA A 60 -27.28 12.71 1.48
N GLY A 61 -26.01 12.43 1.18
CA GLY A 61 -25.06 11.84 2.12
C GLY A 61 -25.26 10.33 2.40
N LYS A 62 -26.01 9.62 1.55
CA LYS A 62 -26.12 8.15 1.65
C LYS A 62 -25.07 7.45 0.81
N ASN A 63 -24.44 6.43 1.39
CA ASN A 63 -23.34 5.62 0.80
C ASN A 63 -23.89 4.52 -0.11
N THR A 64 -24.71 4.87 -1.11
CA THR A 64 -25.37 3.89 -1.99
C THR A 64 -24.38 3.18 -2.90
N SER A 65 -23.36 3.89 -3.39
CA SER A 65 -22.26 3.34 -4.18
C SER A 65 -21.38 2.37 -3.38
N ASP A 66 -21.12 2.67 -2.12
CA ASP A 66 -20.32 1.84 -1.23
C ASP A 66 -21.02 0.52 -0.92
N ILE A 67 -22.33 0.57 -0.67
CA ILE A 67 -23.17 -0.61 -0.46
C ILE A 67 -23.17 -1.48 -1.72
N ALA A 68 -23.35 -0.88 -2.90
CA ALA A 68 -23.34 -1.62 -4.16
C ALA A 68 -21.99 -2.29 -4.41
N LEU A 69 -20.87 -1.59 -4.18
CA LEU A 69 -19.54 -2.16 -4.30
C LEU A 69 -19.35 -3.34 -3.34
N ALA A 70 -19.79 -3.18 -2.07
CA ALA A 70 -19.65 -4.23 -1.06
C ALA A 70 -20.46 -5.48 -1.40
N LEU A 71 -21.69 -5.33 -1.89
CA LEU A 71 -22.55 -6.44 -2.30
C LEU A 71 -21.98 -7.16 -3.53
N ASP A 72 -21.58 -6.42 -4.55
CA ASP A 72 -20.97 -6.99 -5.77
C ASP A 72 -19.65 -7.72 -5.48
N ALA A 73 -18.85 -7.22 -4.55
CA ALA A 73 -17.64 -7.90 -4.12
C ALA A 73 -17.93 -9.22 -3.42
N GLN A 74 -18.93 -9.25 -2.55
CA GLN A 74 -19.35 -10.49 -1.88
C GLN A 74 -19.98 -11.48 -2.87
N GLU A 75 -20.84 -11.01 -3.77
CA GLU A 75 -21.43 -11.85 -4.83
C GLU A 75 -20.32 -12.50 -5.68
N ALA A 76 -19.37 -11.70 -6.18
CA ALA A 76 -18.27 -12.21 -6.99
C ALA A 76 -17.43 -13.26 -6.26
N MET A 77 -17.27 -13.12 -4.95
CA MET A 77 -16.57 -14.10 -4.12
C MET A 77 -17.40 -15.38 -3.95
N PHE A 78 -18.70 -15.29 -3.65
CA PHE A 78 -19.59 -16.45 -3.49
C PHE A 78 -19.75 -17.24 -4.79
N ASP A 79 -19.77 -16.55 -5.92
CA ASP A 79 -19.84 -17.16 -7.25
C ASP A 79 -18.49 -17.77 -7.68
N GLY A 80 -17.43 -17.63 -6.90
CA GLY A 80 -16.10 -18.12 -7.27
C GLY A 80 -15.51 -17.39 -8.49
N ARG A 81 -15.95 -16.18 -8.79
CA ARG A 81 -15.49 -15.40 -9.96
C ARG A 81 -14.11 -14.79 -9.75
N ALA A 82 -13.70 -14.60 -8.51
CA ALA A 82 -12.39 -14.10 -8.12
C ALA A 82 -12.04 -14.57 -6.71
N ASP A 83 -10.76 -14.82 -6.47
CA ASP A 83 -10.15 -15.14 -5.18
C ASP A 83 -9.31 -13.96 -4.65
N THR A 84 -9.07 -12.98 -5.50
CA THR A 84 -8.30 -11.77 -5.16
C THR A 84 -9.11 -10.52 -5.50
N PHE A 85 -9.24 -9.63 -4.53
CA PHE A 85 -10.00 -8.39 -4.63
C PHE A 85 -9.08 -7.17 -4.47
N CYS A 86 -8.97 -6.38 -5.54
CA CYS A 86 -8.30 -5.08 -5.49
C CYS A 86 -9.38 -3.99 -5.37
N LEU A 87 -9.45 -3.35 -4.21
CA LEU A 87 -10.34 -2.23 -3.94
C LEU A 87 -9.57 -0.92 -4.04
N VAL A 88 -10.09 0.00 -4.83
CA VAL A 88 -9.48 1.31 -5.04
C VAL A 88 -10.32 2.33 -4.29
N THR A 89 -9.91 2.65 -3.08
CA THR A 89 -10.63 3.55 -2.16
C THR A 89 -9.72 4.05 -1.05
N SER A 90 -10.09 5.16 -0.44
CA SER A 90 -9.47 5.69 0.79
C SER A 90 -10.47 5.75 1.95
N ASP A 91 -11.66 5.17 1.80
CA ASP A 91 -12.72 5.20 2.80
C ASP A 91 -12.61 4.03 3.78
N SER A 92 -12.56 4.36 5.08
CA SER A 92 -12.48 3.40 6.18
C SER A 92 -13.69 2.48 6.31
N ASP A 93 -14.84 2.83 5.76
CA ASP A 93 -16.08 2.05 5.84
C ASP A 93 -15.91 0.68 5.16
N PHE A 94 -15.02 0.60 4.18
CA PHE A 94 -14.65 -0.67 3.54
C PHE A 94 -13.78 -1.61 4.40
N ALA A 95 -13.31 -1.18 5.57
CA ALA A 95 -12.51 -2.05 6.44
C ALA A 95 -13.25 -3.31 6.88
N TYR A 96 -14.58 -3.21 7.07
CA TYR A 96 -15.40 -4.39 7.40
C TYR A 96 -15.52 -5.35 6.21
N LEU A 97 -15.71 -4.84 5.00
CA LEU A 97 -15.72 -5.65 3.78
C LEU A 97 -14.40 -6.39 3.60
N CYS A 98 -13.26 -5.70 3.74
CA CYS A 98 -11.94 -6.31 3.63
C CYS A 98 -11.78 -7.50 4.60
N ARG A 99 -12.16 -7.32 5.87
CA ARG A 99 -12.12 -8.41 6.85
C ARG A 99 -13.01 -9.58 6.45
N LYS A 100 -14.23 -9.31 5.97
CA LYS A 100 -15.18 -10.36 5.56
C LYS A 100 -14.68 -11.17 4.36
N LEU A 101 -14.08 -10.53 3.38
CA LEU A 101 -13.48 -11.22 2.24
C LEU A 101 -12.31 -12.10 2.70
N ARG A 102 -11.42 -11.57 3.56
CA ARG A 102 -10.27 -12.29 4.10
C ARG A 102 -10.68 -13.48 5.00
N GLU A 103 -11.69 -13.33 5.85
CA GLU A 103 -12.25 -14.42 6.68
C GLU A 103 -12.70 -15.60 5.84
N ARG A 104 -13.04 -15.37 4.56
CA ARG A 104 -13.45 -16.41 3.61
C ARG A 104 -12.33 -16.89 2.69
N GLY A 105 -11.10 -16.48 2.96
CA GLY A 105 -9.91 -16.94 2.25
C GLY A 105 -9.54 -16.12 1.01
N ALA A 106 -10.27 -15.03 0.71
CA ALA A 106 -9.88 -14.16 -0.38
C ALA A 106 -8.65 -13.31 -0.02
N THR A 107 -7.81 -13.05 -1.00
CA THR A 107 -6.75 -12.05 -0.89
C THR A 107 -7.32 -10.67 -1.17
N VAL A 108 -7.08 -9.70 -0.29
CA VAL A 108 -7.58 -8.34 -0.43
C VAL A 108 -6.41 -7.37 -0.52
N CYS A 109 -6.35 -6.60 -1.59
CA CYS A 109 -5.45 -5.47 -1.72
C CYS A 109 -6.23 -4.15 -1.82
N ILE A 110 -5.65 -3.10 -1.25
CA ILE A 110 -6.17 -1.74 -1.33
C ILE A 110 -5.18 -0.88 -2.10
N VAL A 111 -5.68 -0.11 -3.05
CA VAL A 111 -4.96 1.01 -3.67
C VAL A 111 -5.62 2.29 -3.18
N GLY A 112 -4.87 3.11 -2.45
CA GLY A 112 -5.41 4.29 -1.80
C GLY A 112 -4.41 5.43 -1.70
N GLU A 113 -4.92 6.61 -1.38
CA GLU A 113 -4.15 7.84 -1.22
C GLU A 113 -3.47 7.91 0.17
N ALA A 114 -2.58 8.90 0.35
CA ALA A 114 -1.86 9.12 1.62
C ALA A 114 -2.80 9.36 2.81
N LYS A 115 -3.99 9.93 2.56
CA LYS A 115 -5.04 10.17 3.58
C LYS A 115 -5.73 8.90 4.08
N THR A 116 -5.54 7.73 3.42
CA THR A 116 -6.20 6.46 3.80
C THR A 116 -5.94 6.11 5.26
N PRO A 117 -6.98 5.93 6.09
CA PRO A 117 -6.83 5.63 7.50
C PRO A 117 -6.13 4.29 7.76
N LEU A 118 -5.39 4.20 8.88
CA LEU A 118 -4.69 2.97 9.29
C LEU A 118 -5.64 1.77 9.46
N ALA A 119 -6.88 2.02 9.89
CA ALA A 119 -7.88 0.97 10.03
C ALA A 119 -8.13 0.23 8.71
N LEU A 120 -8.26 0.95 7.59
CA LEU A 120 -8.41 0.34 6.27
C LEU A 120 -7.11 -0.33 5.80
N ARG A 121 -5.97 0.35 5.96
CA ARG A 121 -4.65 -0.20 5.58
C ARG A 121 -4.34 -1.52 6.27
N ASN A 122 -4.72 -1.67 7.54
CA ASN A 122 -4.50 -2.89 8.33
C ASN A 122 -5.58 -3.97 8.08
N ALA A 123 -6.70 -3.60 7.48
CA ALA A 123 -7.77 -4.55 7.15
C ALA A 123 -7.50 -5.38 5.90
N CYS A 124 -6.57 -4.97 5.04
CA CYS A 124 -6.19 -5.69 3.81
C CYS A 124 -4.92 -6.54 3.99
N ASP A 125 -4.60 -7.38 3.00
CA ASP A 125 -3.35 -8.14 2.95
C ASP A 125 -2.21 -7.33 2.37
N GLN A 126 -2.51 -6.41 1.44
CA GLN A 126 -1.53 -5.49 0.85
C GLN A 126 -2.16 -4.12 0.61
N PHE A 127 -1.41 -3.08 0.99
CA PHE A 127 -1.76 -1.69 0.72
C PHE A 127 -0.76 -1.08 -0.25
N PHE A 128 -1.27 -0.50 -1.33
CA PHE A 128 -0.49 0.23 -2.33
C PHE A 128 -0.82 1.71 -2.24
N LEU A 129 0.18 2.50 -1.88
CA LEU A 129 0.04 3.94 -1.82
C LEU A 129 0.10 4.52 -3.24
N TRP A 130 -0.90 5.30 -3.59
CA TRP A 130 -0.89 6.16 -4.76
C TRP A 130 -0.70 7.62 -4.37
N GLU A 131 0.24 8.29 -5.03
CA GLU A 131 0.52 9.71 -4.86
C GLU A 131 0.25 10.43 -6.18
N SER A 132 -0.67 11.38 -6.19
CA SER A 132 -0.90 12.20 -7.38
C SER A 132 0.31 13.08 -7.67
N VAL A 133 0.69 13.16 -8.92
CA VAL A 133 1.82 13.99 -9.38
C VAL A 133 1.60 15.49 -9.05
N SER A 134 0.35 15.89 -8.80
CA SER A 134 -0.04 17.28 -8.51
C SER A 134 0.28 17.73 -7.07
N ALA A 135 0.53 16.81 -6.13
CA ALA A 135 0.80 17.18 -4.73
C ALA A 135 2.25 17.67 -4.47
N ALA A 136 3.11 17.64 -5.50
CA ALA A 136 4.50 18.11 -5.39
C ALA A 136 4.66 19.64 -5.57
N GLY A 137 3.57 20.41 -5.72
CA GLY A 137 3.60 21.79 -6.18
C GLY A 137 3.01 22.87 -5.28
N THR A 138 2.74 22.64 -3.99
CA THR A 138 2.30 23.76 -3.14
C THR A 138 2.89 23.63 -1.74
N ARG A 139 4.10 24.12 -1.59
CA ARG A 139 4.58 24.62 -0.29
C ARG A 139 4.62 26.12 -0.39
N ASP A 140 3.77 26.76 0.42
CA ASP A 140 3.82 28.18 0.70
C ASP A 140 5.25 28.64 0.96
N THR A 141 5.73 29.56 0.12
CA THR A 141 6.85 30.41 0.43
C THR A 141 6.36 31.85 0.34
N THR A 142 5.92 32.37 1.48
CA THR A 142 5.91 33.81 1.72
C THR A 142 7.34 34.22 2.06
N GLY A 143 7.94 35.08 1.23
CA GLY A 143 9.11 35.86 1.66
C GLY A 143 10.25 35.99 0.65
N LEU A 144 10.11 36.92 -0.28
CA LEU A 144 11.09 37.90 -0.78
C LEU A 144 12.40 37.49 -1.50
N ASN A 145 12.40 37.88 -2.74
CA ASN A 145 13.44 38.54 -3.57
C ASN A 145 14.62 37.79 -4.20
N GLU A 146 14.54 37.88 -5.51
CA GLU A 146 15.50 38.29 -6.54
C GLU A 146 16.62 37.35 -7.03
N SER A 147 16.56 37.22 -8.34
CA SER A 147 17.62 37.13 -9.34
C SER A 147 18.19 35.80 -9.78
N ALA A 148 17.80 35.47 -11.01
CA ALA A 148 18.60 34.98 -12.13
C ALA A 148 19.22 33.57 -12.13
N SER A 149 18.77 32.82 -13.16
CA SER A 149 19.62 32.04 -14.07
C SER A 149 19.93 30.60 -13.76
N THR A 150 19.52 29.76 -14.74
CA THR A 150 20.01 28.43 -15.14
C THR A 150 19.55 27.22 -14.33
N ALA A 151 18.67 26.40 -14.96
CA ALA A 151 18.50 24.98 -14.69
C ALA A 151 19.81 24.20 -14.98
N PRO A 152 20.03 22.98 -14.48
CA PRO A 152 19.10 21.89 -14.26
C PRO A 152 19.38 21.04 -12.98
N GLY A 153 18.45 20.13 -12.62
CA GLY A 153 18.76 19.05 -11.70
C GLY A 153 17.85 19.03 -10.48
N LYS A 154 16.75 18.29 -10.58
CA LYS A 154 15.85 17.98 -9.48
C LYS A 154 16.59 17.08 -8.47
N VAL A 155 17.21 17.67 -7.47
CA VAL A 155 17.75 16.94 -6.31
C VAL A 155 16.60 16.70 -5.35
N GLU A 156 16.01 15.50 -5.41
CA GLU A 156 15.13 15.00 -4.34
C GLU A 156 15.97 14.97 -3.05
N ARG A 157 15.57 15.77 -2.06
CA ARG A 157 16.18 15.68 -0.72
C ARG A 157 15.79 14.32 -0.14
N PRO A 158 16.77 13.48 0.25
CA PRO A 158 16.47 12.18 0.85
C PRO A 158 15.63 12.37 2.12
N LEU A 159 14.56 11.60 2.25
CA LEU A 159 13.79 11.54 3.49
C LEU A 159 14.71 11.16 4.65
N PRO A 160 14.52 11.75 5.86
CA PRO A 160 15.33 11.37 7.01
C PRO A 160 15.16 9.89 7.31
N LYS A 161 16.26 9.16 7.39
CA LYS A 161 16.27 7.72 7.69
C LYS A 161 15.65 7.48 9.07
N ARG A 162 14.55 6.74 9.10
CA ARG A 162 13.85 6.34 10.34
C ARG A 162 14.13 4.87 10.62
N ARG A 163 14.28 4.55 11.90
CA ARG A 163 14.58 3.19 12.42
C ARG A 163 13.43 2.71 13.33
N PRO A 164 12.30 2.23 12.77
CA PRO A 164 11.19 1.76 13.60
C PRO A 164 11.54 0.48 14.36
N ARG A 165 11.13 0.40 15.62
CA ARG A 165 11.42 -0.73 16.52
C ARG A 165 10.82 -2.06 16.04
N PHE A 166 9.65 -2.03 15.40
CA PHE A 166 8.98 -3.24 14.93
C PHE A 166 9.85 -4.10 13.99
N LEU A 167 10.85 -3.53 13.33
CA LEU A 167 11.78 -4.29 12.49
C LEU A 167 12.69 -5.19 13.33
N VAL A 168 13.17 -4.69 14.46
CA VAL A 168 14.00 -5.46 15.40
C VAL A 168 13.16 -6.55 16.05
N ASP A 169 11.92 -6.24 16.45
CA ASP A 169 10.99 -7.19 17.05
C ASP A 169 10.64 -8.32 16.08
N ALA A 170 10.43 -7.99 14.79
CA ALA A 170 10.18 -8.98 13.75
C ALA A 170 11.38 -9.92 13.53
N VAL A 171 12.59 -9.37 13.51
CA VAL A 171 13.82 -10.19 13.40
C VAL A 171 13.99 -11.07 14.64
N ALA A 172 13.77 -10.54 15.85
CA ALA A 172 13.86 -11.29 17.10
C ALA A 172 12.89 -12.48 17.11
N LEU A 173 11.65 -12.25 16.69
CA LEU A 173 10.61 -13.30 16.63
C LEU A 173 11.00 -14.39 15.62
N LEU A 174 11.29 -14.02 14.37
CA LEU A 174 11.56 -14.96 13.30
C LEU A 174 12.90 -15.69 13.47
N ALA A 175 13.92 -15.02 13.99
CA ALA A 175 15.20 -15.61 14.27
C ALA A 175 15.15 -16.60 15.45
N GLY A 176 14.25 -16.34 16.42
CA GLY A 176 14.02 -17.24 17.56
C GLY A 176 13.39 -18.59 17.17
N GLU A 177 12.69 -18.65 16.04
CA GLU A 177 12.09 -19.88 15.50
C GLU A 177 13.09 -20.71 14.66
N THR A 178 14.26 -20.17 14.33
CA THR A 178 15.28 -20.85 13.53
C THR A 178 16.43 -21.35 14.41
N SER A 179 16.95 -22.54 14.12
CA SER A 179 18.08 -23.12 14.84
C SER A 179 19.37 -22.30 14.73
N GLU A 180 19.48 -21.45 13.73
CA GLU A 180 20.66 -20.63 13.45
C GLU A 180 20.56 -19.21 14.03
N GLY A 181 19.42 -18.84 14.62
CA GLY A 181 19.19 -17.49 15.16
C GLY A 181 19.17 -16.40 14.08
N LYS A 182 18.85 -16.76 12.82
CA LYS A 182 18.84 -15.86 11.67
C LYS A 182 17.59 -16.08 10.83
N VAL A 183 17.14 -15.04 10.16
CA VAL A 183 16.02 -15.08 9.21
C VAL A 183 16.47 -14.58 7.85
N GLY A 184 16.06 -15.25 6.78
CA GLY A 184 16.30 -14.79 5.42
C GLY A 184 15.59 -13.46 5.14
N LEU A 185 16.27 -12.55 4.44
CA LEU A 185 15.73 -11.20 4.15
C LEU A 185 14.41 -11.25 3.38
N GLY A 186 14.20 -12.26 2.53
CA GLY A 186 12.94 -12.51 1.82
C GLY A 186 11.79 -12.85 2.77
N ALA A 187 12.03 -13.77 3.71
CA ALA A 187 11.04 -14.17 4.72
C ALA A 187 10.70 -13.01 5.66
N LEU A 188 11.71 -12.24 6.09
CA LEU A 188 11.49 -11.00 6.85
C LEU A 188 10.62 -10.02 6.08
N GLY A 189 10.89 -9.80 4.80
CA GLY A 189 10.09 -8.91 3.96
C GLY A 189 8.65 -9.36 3.77
N GLN A 190 8.40 -10.67 3.67
CA GLN A 190 7.06 -11.24 3.62
C GLN A 190 6.32 -11.06 4.95
N TYR A 191 7.00 -11.35 6.06
CA TYR A 191 6.42 -11.16 7.40
C TYR A 191 6.04 -9.70 7.64
N LEU A 192 6.92 -8.75 7.32
CA LEU A 192 6.66 -7.33 7.50
C LEU A 192 5.46 -6.85 6.66
N ARG A 193 5.29 -7.34 5.45
CA ARG A 193 4.12 -7.03 4.61
C ARG A 193 2.82 -7.66 5.12
N ARG A 194 2.89 -8.84 5.74
CA ARG A 194 1.72 -9.48 6.36
C ARG A 194 1.26 -8.76 7.62
N THR A 195 2.21 -8.29 8.44
CA THR A 195 1.91 -7.62 9.71
C THR A 195 1.63 -6.13 9.53
N ASN A 196 2.23 -5.51 8.51
CA ASN A 196 2.01 -4.12 8.16
C ASN A 196 1.93 -3.97 6.63
N PRO A 197 0.71 -4.09 6.04
CA PRO A 197 0.51 -4.01 4.59
C PRO A 197 1.03 -2.72 3.94
N SER A 198 1.09 -1.63 4.70
CA SER A 198 1.63 -0.34 4.24
C SER A 198 3.15 -0.22 4.37
N PHE A 199 3.85 -1.27 4.85
CA PHE A 199 5.28 -1.22 5.02
C PHE A 199 6.03 -1.18 3.68
N THR A 200 6.77 -0.10 3.46
CA THR A 200 7.76 0.02 2.40
C THR A 200 9.02 0.67 2.97
N PRO A 201 10.22 0.16 2.68
CA PRO A 201 11.47 0.77 3.14
C PRO A 201 11.61 2.24 2.74
N ASN A 202 11.05 2.62 1.58
CA ASN A 202 11.08 4.00 1.07
C ASN A 202 10.32 4.97 1.98
N ALA A 203 9.21 4.54 2.60
CA ALA A 203 8.46 5.36 3.57
C ALA A 203 9.29 5.73 4.81
N TYR A 204 10.37 4.98 5.05
CA TYR A 204 11.32 5.21 6.15
C TYR A 204 12.66 5.80 5.67
N GLY A 205 12.74 6.26 4.41
CA GLY A 205 13.93 6.90 3.84
C GLY A 205 15.03 5.93 3.40
N HIS A 206 14.70 4.65 3.18
CA HIS A 206 15.66 3.64 2.75
C HIS A 206 15.32 3.12 1.34
N SER A 207 16.32 2.92 0.50
CA SER A 207 16.15 2.44 -0.88
C SER A 207 15.75 0.97 -0.99
N GLY A 208 15.76 0.22 0.13
CA GLY A 208 15.36 -1.18 0.18
C GLY A 208 15.54 -1.77 1.58
N LEU A 209 14.96 -2.96 1.80
CA LEU A 209 14.96 -3.62 3.11
C LEU A 209 16.37 -3.93 3.60
N LEU A 210 17.27 -4.39 2.73
CA LEU A 210 18.68 -4.64 3.09
C LEU A 210 19.38 -3.36 3.58
N ASN A 211 19.18 -2.26 2.85
CA ASN A 211 19.79 -0.99 3.23
C ASN A 211 19.18 -0.43 4.52
N MET A 212 17.90 -0.71 4.78
CA MET A 212 17.25 -0.39 6.03
C MET A 212 17.86 -1.19 7.19
N VAL A 213 17.95 -2.51 7.07
CA VAL A 213 18.53 -3.41 8.09
C VAL A 213 19.96 -3.01 8.44
N LYS A 214 20.79 -2.69 7.45
CA LYS A 214 22.19 -2.25 7.66
C LYS A 214 22.35 -0.99 8.51
N THR A 215 21.27 -0.21 8.72
CA THR A 215 21.34 0.99 9.56
C THR A 215 21.08 0.72 11.05
N TYR A 216 20.71 -0.52 11.41
CA TYR A 216 20.43 -0.87 12.80
C TYR A 216 21.67 -1.49 13.48
N ASP A 217 22.04 -0.93 14.61
CA ASP A 217 23.16 -1.43 15.42
C ASP A 217 22.80 -2.76 16.13
N LEU A 218 21.49 -3.03 16.30
CA LEU A 218 20.97 -4.25 16.92
C LEU A 218 20.76 -5.41 15.93
N LEU A 219 21.01 -5.21 14.65
CA LEU A 219 20.82 -6.22 13.62
C LEU A 219 22.15 -6.53 12.92
N SER A 220 22.38 -7.81 12.65
CA SER A 220 23.57 -8.30 11.95
C SER A 220 23.16 -8.93 10.62
N PRO A 221 23.20 -8.19 9.51
CA PRO A 221 22.97 -8.75 8.19
C PRO A 221 24.21 -9.51 7.72
N GLN A 222 24.04 -10.75 7.23
CA GLN A 222 25.08 -11.61 6.70
C GLN A 222 24.72 -12.11 5.31
N GLN A 223 25.71 -12.25 4.45
CA GLN A 223 25.51 -12.84 3.13
C GLN A 223 25.83 -14.34 3.22
N GLU A 224 24.87 -15.16 2.83
CA GLU A 224 24.98 -16.61 2.81
C GLU A 224 25.79 -17.10 1.59
N PRO A 225 26.42 -18.28 1.68
CA PRO A 225 26.99 -18.96 0.51
C PRO A 225 25.87 -19.23 -0.52
N GLY A 226 25.83 -18.49 -1.60
CA GLY A 226 24.76 -18.53 -2.60
C GLY A 226 24.12 -17.16 -2.88
N GLY A 227 24.63 -16.10 -2.22
CA GLY A 227 24.28 -14.72 -2.53
C GLY A 227 23.04 -14.18 -1.83
N ASN A 228 22.28 -15.02 -1.13
CA ASN A 228 21.14 -14.60 -0.33
C ASN A 228 21.59 -13.87 0.94
N TRP A 229 20.74 -12.99 1.45
CA TRP A 229 20.99 -12.29 2.70
C TRP A 229 20.11 -12.84 3.82
N SER A 230 20.73 -13.07 4.98
CA SER A 230 20.08 -13.35 6.25
C SER A 230 20.38 -12.24 7.26
N VAL A 231 19.52 -12.12 8.27
CA VAL A 231 19.67 -11.15 9.34
C VAL A 231 19.36 -11.81 10.69
N GLY A 232 20.23 -11.56 11.67
CA GLY A 232 20.04 -11.97 13.05
C GLY A 232 20.15 -10.77 13.99
N LEU A 233 19.95 -11.01 15.28
CA LEU A 233 20.25 -10.01 16.30
C LEU A 233 21.77 -9.87 16.44
N ALA A 234 22.27 -8.65 16.57
CA ALA A 234 23.66 -8.43 16.93
C ALA A 234 23.87 -8.94 18.36
N THR A 235 24.76 -9.89 18.53
CA THR A 235 25.23 -10.29 19.86
C THR A 235 26.02 -9.12 20.44
N SER A 236 25.54 -8.52 21.54
CA SER A 236 26.36 -7.57 22.30
C SER A 236 27.70 -8.27 22.62
N PRO A 237 28.84 -7.62 22.41
CA PRO A 237 30.09 -8.14 22.96
C PRO A 237 29.89 -8.25 24.48
N ALA A 238 30.08 -9.46 25.00
CA ALA A 238 30.07 -9.71 26.43
C ALA A 238 31.05 -8.72 27.08
N GLY A 239 30.48 -7.84 27.94
CA GLY A 239 31.30 -6.93 28.72
C GLY A 239 32.33 -7.75 29.49
N ASP A 240 33.58 -7.50 29.26
CA ASP A 240 34.67 -7.95 30.13
C ASP A 240 34.37 -7.44 31.54
N ALA A 241 33.94 -8.37 32.38
CA ALA A 241 33.98 -8.17 33.82
C ALA A 241 35.43 -8.27 34.25
N LYS A 242 35.97 -7.16 34.65
CA LYS A 242 37.18 -7.12 35.47
C LYS A 242 36.86 -6.33 36.75
#